data_1e93a4245bb7740eea52b02d0c2e175b
#
_entry.id   1e93a4245bb7740eea52b02d0c2e175b
#
_cell.length_a   1.000
_cell.length_b   1.000
_cell.length_c   1.000
_cell.angle_alpha   90.00
_cell.angle_beta   90.00
_cell.angle_gamma   90.00
#
_symmetry.space_group_name_H-M   'P 1'
#
loop_
_entity.id
_entity.type
_entity.pdbx_description
1 polymer ?
#
loop_
_entity_poly.entity_id
_entity_poly.type
_entity_poly.pdbx_seq_one_letter_code
_entity_poly.pdbx_strand_id
1 'polypeptide(L)'
;MKFVKLSVIFLILMCGVGIGCVKLIPKYYPAEAVSVEVVDAAVADTKEVQTVLKKWGYYTGSVDGINGPKTKAAVKAFQRKYGLTPDGIAGPLTAAKMGLKVGSTSTGYNNNDVYLLAKLVHSEARGESYTGQVAVAAVVLNRVKDSRFPNTIAGVIYQPWAFTAVNDGQFALEPNQSAYQAARDAMNGWDPTYGAVYYYNPKTATSSWIRSTKTVVVIGQHVFSV
;
A
#
# COMPACT_ATOMS: atom_id res chain seq x y z
N MET A 1 -24.04 38.60 -6.46
CA MET A 1 -24.48 37.78 -7.59
C MET A 1 -25.01 36.46 -7.02
N LYS A 2 -26.20 36.04 -7.44
CA LYS A 2 -27.13 35.17 -6.73
C LYS A 2 -26.71 33.68 -6.79
N PHE A 3 -26.70 33.05 -5.62
CA PHE A 3 -26.64 31.59 -5.51
C PHE A 3 -28.02 30.97 -5.90
N VAL A 4 -28.04 30.08 -6.87
CA VAL A 4 -29.21 29.27 -7.20
C VAL A 4 -29.17 27.98 -6.37
N LYS A 5 -30.06 27.88 -5.38
CA LYS A 5 -30.37 26.64 -4.67
C LYS A 5 -31.35 25.85 -5.54
N LEU A 6 -30.97 24.66 -5.97
CA LEU A 6 -31.86 23.72 -6.63
C LEU A 6 -32.56 22.87 -5.54
N SER A 7 -33.82 23.23 -5.26
CA SER A 7 -34.70 22.45 -4.40
C SER A 7 -35.34 21.31 -5.22
N VAL A 8 -35.13 20.08 -4.79
CA VAL A 8 -35.86 18.92 -5.32
C VAL A 8 -37.23 18.87 -4.62
N ILE A 9 -38.27 19.17 -5.35
CA ILE A 9 -39.66 19.09 -4.89
C ILE A 9 -40.09 17.64 -5.01
N PHE A 10 -40.44 17.04 -3.87
CA PHE A 10 -41.14 15.75 -3.80
C PHE A 10 -42.63 16.00 -4.13
N LEU A 11 -43.08 15.48 -5.27
CA LEU A 11 -44.53 15.47 -5.61
C LEU A 11 -45.10 14.13 -5.13
N ILE A 12 -45.88 14.17 -4.05
CA ILE A 12 -46.68 13.02 -3.61
C ILE A 12 -48.05 13.14 -4.32
N LEU A 13 -48.30 12.24 -5.26
CA LEU A 13 -49.64 12.09 -5.83
C LEU A 13 -50.37 10.93 -5.11
N MET A 14 -51.35 11.25 -4.29
CA MET A 14 -52.30 10.30 -3.74
C MET A 14 -53.33 9.99 -4.82
N CYS A 15 -53.43 8.76 -5.28
CA CYS A 15 -54.64 8.25 -5.93
C CYS A 15 -54.97 6.89 -5.33
N GLY A 16 -56.11 6.79 -4.74
CA GLY A 16 -56.65 5.61 -4.09
C GLY A 16 -57.15 4.56 -5.09
N VAL A 17 -57.43 3.40 -4.50
CA VAL A 17 -58.15 2.22 -4.99
C VAL A 17 -57.33 1.10 -5.62
N GLY A 18 -57.07 0.14 -4.79
CA GLY A 18 -57.15 -1.30 -5.03
C GLY A 18 -56.13 -1.97 -5.96
N ILE A 19 -55.52 -2.97 -5.37
CA ILE A 19 -54.78 -4.08 -5.99
C ILE A 19 -53.26 -4.00 -5.90
N GLY A 20 -52.73 -4.86 -5.05
CA GLY A 20 -51.38 -5.37 -5.18
C GLY A 20 -50.26 -4.42 -4.71
N CYS A 21 -49.89 -4.55 -3.46
CA CYS A 21 -48.64 -3.96 -2.93
C CYS A 21 -47.42 -4.60 -3.62
N VAL A 22 -47.07 -4.11 -4.81
CA VAL A 22 -45.73 -4.36 -5.36
C VAL A 22 -44.76 -3.49 -4.54
N LYS A 23 -44.03 -4.13 -3.64
CA LYS A 23 -42.88 -3.52 -3.02
C LYS A 23 -41.92 -3.10 -4.13
N LEU A 24 -41.95 -1.83 -4.50
CA LEU A 24 -40.88 -1.21 -5.27
C LEU A 24 -39.64 -1.21 -4.37
N ILE A 25 -38.89 -2.28 -4.44
CA ILE A 25 -37.49 -2.28 -3.97
C ILE A 25 -36.83 -1.23 -4.84
N PRO A 26 -36.23 -0.16 -4.27
CA PRO A 26 -35.46 0.74 -5.08
C PRO A 26 -34.36 -0.09 -5.74
N LYS A 27 -34.38 -0.14 -7.07
CA LYS A 27 -33.32 -0.77 -7.86
C LYS A 27 -32.06 -0.01 -7.49
N TYR A 28 -31.28 -0.62 -6.61
CA TYR A 28 -29.96 -0.15 -6.30
C TYR A 28 -29.17 -0.23 -7.61
N TYR A 29 -29.04 0.90 -8.29
CA TYR A 29 -28.02 1.04 -9.31
C TYR A 29 -26.70 1.01 -8.53
N PRO A 30 -25.87 -0.01 -8.70
CA PRO A 30 -24.51 0.13 -8.24
C PRO A 30 -24.01 1.38 -8.94
N ALA A 31 -23.58 2.38 -8.16
CA ALA A 31 -22.76 3.43 -8.71
C ALA A 31 -21.78 2.69 -9.62
N GLU A 32 -21.78 3.04 -10.91
CA GLU A 32 -20.76 2.53 -11.81
C GLU A 32 -19.48 2.68 -11.02
N ALA A 33 -18.88 1.55 -10.68
CA ALA A 33 -17.53 1.54 -10.19
C ALA A 33 -16.79 2.26 -11.30
N VAL A 34 -16.50 3.55 -11.07
CA VAL A 34 -15.42 4.21 -11.76
C VAL A 34 -14.28 3.27 -11.45
N SER A 35 -14.02 2.37 -12.36
CA SER A 35 -12.77 1.67 -12.42
C SER A 35 -11.76 2.81 -12.53
N VAL A 36 -11.31 3.29 -11.36
CA VAL A 36 -9.99 3.89 -11.30
C VAL A 36 -9.15 2.74 -11.81
N GLU A 37 -8.91 2.73 -13.13
CA GLU A 37 -7.75 2.04 -13.64
C GLU A 37 -6.64 2.59 -12.75
N VAL A 38 -6.31 1.82 -11.72
CA VAL A 38 -5.02 1.93 -11.08
C VAL A 38 -4.09 1.54 -12.20
N VAL A 39 -3.81 2.54 -13.05
CA VAL A 39 -2.78 2.42 -14.06
C VAL A 39 -1.61 1.93 -13.26
N ASP A 40 -1.29 0.67 -13.44
CA ASP A 40 -0.13 0.07 -12.82
C ASP A 40 1.00 1.00 -13.21
N ALA A 41 1.37 1.87 -12.26
CA ALA A 41 2.43 2.83 -12.51
C ALA A 41 3.69 1.99 -12.55
N ALA A 42 3.91 1.36 -13.74
CA ALA A 42 5.07 0.58 -14.02
C ALA A 42 6.28 1.38 -13.53
N VAL A 43 7.07 0.79 -12.65
CA VAL A 43 8.23 1.43 -12.02
C VAL A 43 9.47 0.86 -12.71
N ALA A 44 10.48 1.69 -12.95
CA ALA A 44 11.74 1.22 -13.50
C ALA A 44 12.45 0.31 -12.48
N ASP A 45 13.23 -0.65 -12.98
CA ASP A 45 14.04 -1.54 -12.13
C ASP A 45 14.94 -0.73 -11.20
N THR A 46 14.92 -1.04 -9.92
CA THR A 46 15.62 -0.24 -8.90
C THR A 46 17.13 -0.24 -9.07
N LYS A 47 17.75 -1.35 -9.55
CA LYS A 47 19.18 -1.39 -9.82
C LYS A 47 19.56 -0.51 -11.01
N GLU A 48 18.70 -0.51 -12.05
CA GLU A 48 18.89 0.39 -13.20
C GLU A 48 18.74 1.85 -12.76
N VAL A 49 17.73 2.18 -11.97
CA VAL A 49 17.55 3.51 -11.39
C VAL A 49 18.77 3.95 -10.57
N GLN A 50 19.24 3.11 -9.65
CA GLN A 50 20.42 3.39 -8.83
C GLN A 50 21.68 3.58 -9.70
N THR A 51 21.83 2.76 -10.74
CA THR A 51 22.96 2.85 -11.67
C THR A 51 22.96 4.18 -12.40
N VAL A 52 21.83 4.59 -12.95
CA VAL A 52 21.68 5.88 -13.66
C VAL A 52 21.91 7.05 -12.71
N LEU A 53 21.28 7.03 -11.54
CA LEU A 53 21.42 8.10 -10.53
C LEU A 53 22.87 8.21 -10.03
N LYS A 54 23.57 7.10 -9.87
CA LYS A 54 24.99 7.06 -9.48
C LYS A 54 25.87 7.64 -10.56
N LYS A 55 25.64 7.25 -11.83
CA LYS A 55 26.36 7.81 -12.98
C LYS A 55 26.19 9.32 -13.08
N TRP A 56 25.02 9.85 -12.71
CA TRP A 56 24.72 11.29 -12.79
C TRP A 56 24.98 12.05 -11.49
N GLY A 57 25.55 11.41 -10.46
CA GLY A 57 25.96 12.04 -9.21
C GLY A 57 24.83 12.31 -8.20
N TYR A 58 23.62 11.78 -8.43
CA TYR A 58 22.50 11.91 -7.50
C TYR A 58 22.50 10.84 -6.40
N TYR A 59 23.18 9.70 -6.63
CA TYR A 59 23.20 8.57 -5.70
C TYR A 59 24.62 8.16 -5.34
N THR A 60 24.93 8.07 -4.05
CA THR A 60 26.27 7.71 -3.53
C THR A 60 26.30 6.34 -2.87
N GLY A 61 25.15 5.65 -2.79
CA GLY A 61 25.05 4.33 -2.18
C GLY A 61 25.54 3.18 -3.09
N SER A 62 25.41 1.97 -2.59
CA SER A 62 25.61 0.74 -3.36
C SER A 62 24.45 0.49 -4.32
N VAL A 63 24.71 -0.08 -5.49
CA VAL A 63 23.68 -0.52 -6.42
C VAL A 63 23.21 -1.91 -5.95
N ASP A 64 22.27 -1.93 -5.02
CA ASP A 64 21.78 -3.13 -4.33
C ASP A 64 20.37 -3.57 -4.79
N GLY A 65 19.68 -2.70 -5.53
CA GLY A 65 18.29 -2.93 -5.95
C GLY A 65 17.26 -2.59 -4.85
N ILE A 66 17.68 -2.00 -3.75
CA ILE A 66 16.79 -1.64 -2.63
C ILE A 66 16.32 -0.20 -2.80
N ASN A 67 15.00 0.00 -2.88
CA ASN A 67 14.41 1.35 -2.94
C ASN A 67 14.27 1.98 -1.55
N GLY A 68 15.36 2.02 -0.81
CA GLY A 68 15.45 2.59 0.54
C GLY A 68 15.52 4.12 0.56
N PRO A 69 15.65 4.73 1.76
CA PRO A 69 15.66 6.19 1.93
C PRO A 69 16.67 6.93 1.06
N LYS A 70 17.88 6.37 0.90
CA LYS A 70 18.95 6.97 0.07
C LYS A 70 18.56 6.99 -1.41
N THR A 71 18.01 5.88 -1.92
CA THR A 71 17.55 5.79 -3.31
C THR A 71 16.39 6.77 -3.56
N LYS A 72 15.41 6.80 -2.66
CA LYS A 72 14.29 7.76 -2.73
C LYS A 72 14.74 9.21 -2.70
N ALA A 73 15.68 9.56 -1.83
CA ALA A 73 16.24 10.91 -1.77
C ALA A 73 16.91 11.30 -3.11
N ALA A 74 17.64 10.37 -3.71
CA ALA A 74 18.29 10.57 -5.01
C ALA A 74 17.26 10.72 -6.14
N VAL A 75 16.21 9.88 -6.18
CA VAL A 75 15.10 10.02 -7.13
C VAL A 75 14.42 11.38 -6.97
N LYS A 76 14.09 11.82 -5.75
CA LYS A 76 13.50 13.13 -5.48
C LYS A 76 14.39 14.28 -5.93
N ALA A 77 15.70 14.19 -5.73
CA ALA A 77 16.65 15.19 -6.19
C ALA A 77 16.66 15.30 -7.72
N PHE A 78 16.68 14.14 -8.39
CA PHE A 78 16.55 14.06 -9.85
C PHE A 78 15.23 14.64 -10.34
N GLN A 79 14.12 14.23 -9.76
CA GLN A 79 12.78 14.72 -10.13
C GLN A 79 12.69 16.25 -10.04
N ARG A 80 13.15 16.84 -8.93
CA ARG A 80 13.22 18.31 -8.80
C ARG A 80 14.04 18.97 -9.91
N LYS A 81 15.20 18.39 -10.23
CA LYS A 81 16.08 18.94 -11.28
C LYS A 81 15.41 18.96 -12.65
N TYR A 82 14.57 17.94 -12.94
CA TYR A 82 13.92 17.78 -14.25
C TYR A 82 12.45 18.23 -14.27
N GLY A 83 11.99 18.98 -13.25
CA GLY A 83 10.64 19.53 -13.20
C GLY A 83 9.54 18.50 -13.04
N LEU A 84 9.87 17.33 -12.48
CA LEU A 84 8.92 16.27 -12.19
C LEU A 84 8.43 16.38 -10.74
N THR A 85 7.26 15.80 -10.42
CA THR A 85 6.78 15.67 -9.04
C THR A 85 7.77 14.90 -8.19
N PRO A 86 8.33 15.48 -7.10
CA PRO A 86 9.39 14.85 -6.32
C PRO A 86 8.83 13.85 -5.30
N ASP A 87 8.14 12.81 -5.77
CA ASP A 87 7.55 11.73 -4.96
C ASP A 87 8.56 10.66 -4.53
N GLY A 88 9.68 10.55 -5.24
CA GLY A 88 10.72 9.54 -4.97
C GLY A 88 10.46 8.21 -5.65
N ILE A 89 9.53 8.17 -6.60
CA ILE A 89 9.17 6.98 -7.37
C ILE A 89 9.69 7.13 -8.80
N ALA A 90 10.45 6.13 -9.28
CA ALA A 90 10.90 6.10 -10.67
C ALA A 90 9.80 5.53 -11.59
N GLY A 91 8.61 6.18 -11.55
CA GLY A 91 7.49 5.87 -12.42
C GLY A 91 7.75 6.24 -13.89
N PRO A 92 6.75 6.06 -14.81
CA PRO A 92 6.95 6.19 -16.24
C PRO A 92 7.62 7.49 -16.70
N LEU A 93 7.20 8.64 -16.17
CA LEU A 93 7.78 9.93 -16.53
C LEU A 93 9.22 10.07 -16.02
N THR A 94 9.50 9.60 -14.80
CA THR A 94 10.84 9.64 -14.21
C THR A 94 11.78 8.69 -14.95
N ALA A 95 11.32 7.46 -15.24
CA ALA A 95 12.06 6.46 -15.99
C ALA A 95 12.37 6.93 -17.42
N ALA A 96 11.40 7.52 -18.12
CA ALA A 96 11.62 8.08 -19.45
C ALA A 96 12.69 9.18 -19.44
N LYS A 97 12.68 10.06 -18.42
CA LYS A 97 13.73 11.07 -18.24
C LYS A 97 15.09 10.47 -17.92
N MET A 98 15.14 9.31 -17.32
CA MET A 98 16.37 8.54 -17.06
C MET A 98 16.83 7.72 -18.27
N GLY A 99 16.03 7.63 -19.34
CA GLY A 99 16.29 6.74 -20.48
C GLY A 99 16.07 5.27 -20.16
N LEU A 100 15.30 4.98 -19.10
CA LEU A 100 14.98 3.63 -18.66
C LEU A 100 13.64 3.17 -19.25
N LYS A 101 13.55 1.86 -19.50
CA LYS A 101 12.26 1.23 -19.81
C LYS A 101 11.51 0.97 -18.52
N VAL A 102 10.20 1.20 -18.56
CA VAL A 102 9.32 0.82 -17.46
C VAL A 102 8.87 -0.60 -17.75
N GLY A 103 9.36 -1.55 -16.97
CA GLY A 103 8.89 -2.93 -16.99
C GLY A 103 7.73 -3.12 -16.01
N SER A 104 6.85 -4.07 -16.31
CA SER A 104 6.04 -4.68 -15.24
C SER A 104 7.04 -5.16 -14.19
N THR A 105 6.80 -4.84 -12.91
CA THR A 105 7.66 -5.28 -11.81
C THR A 105 7.86 -6.80 -11.91
N SER A 106 9.08 -7.25 -12.18
CA SER A 106 9.43 -8.68 -12.25
C SER A 106 9.46 -9.35 -10.86
N THR A 107 8.74 -8.79 -9.90
CA THR A 107 8.67 -9.30 -8.53
C THR A 107 7.81 -10.54 -8.38
N GLY A 108 7.14 -10.99 -9.45
CA GLY A 108 6.21 -12.13 -9.40
C GLY A 108 4.87 -11.81 -8.70
N TYR A 109 4.68 -10.58 -8.23
CA TYR A 109 3.43 -10.13 -7.60
C TYR A 109 2.51 -9.45 -8.63
N ASN A 110 1.21 -9.70 -8.53
CA ASN A 110 0.19 -9.12 -9.37
C ASN A 110 -0.49 -7.90 -8.71
N ASN A 111 -1.35 -7.20 -9.45
CA ASN A 111 -2.03 -6.00 -8.94
C ASN A 111 -2.92 -6.27 -7.71
N ASN A 112 -3.52 -7.46 -7.62
CA ASN A 112 -4.30 -7.84 -6.46
C ASN A 112 -3.41 -8.02 -5.21
N ASP A 113 -2.20 -8.54 -5.37
CA ASP A 113 -1.22 -8.64 -4.28
C ASP A 113 -0.82 -7.26 -3.76
N VAL A 114 -0.57 -6.30 -4.66
CA VAL A 114 -0.27 -4.91 -4.29
C VAL A 114 -1.44 -4.29 -3.55
N TYR A 115 -2.66 -4.47 -4.05
CA TYR A 115 -3.87 -3.93 -3.43
C TYR A 115 -4.10 -4.53 -2.03
N LEU A 116 -4.04 -5.84 -1.89
CA LEU A 116 -4.22 -6.53 -0.60
C LEU A 116 -3.17 -6.10 0.42
N LEU A 117 -1.90 -6.03 0.01
CA LEU A 117 -0.83 -5.59 0.88
C LEU A 117 -0.99 -4.12 1.28
N ALA A 118 -1.39 -3.25 0.36
CA ALA A 118 -1.68 -1.85 0.65
C ALA A 118 -2.87 -1.69 1.61
N LYS A 119 -3.93 -2.50 1.46
CA LYS A 119 -5.06 -2.54 2.41
C LYS A 119 -4.60 -2.89 3.82
N LEU A 120 -3.75 -3.90 3.94
CA LEU A 120 -3.22 -4.28 5.25
C LEU A 120 -2.37 -3.16 5.86
N VAL A 121 -1.45 -2.59 5.10
CA VAL A 121 -0.61 -1.47 5.54
C VAL A 121 -1.47 -0.30 6.00
N HIS A 122 -2.51 0.05 5.25
CA HIS A 122 -3.42 1.13 5.61
C HIS A 122 -4.18 0.84 6.91
N SER A 123 -4.63 -0.39 7.09
CA SER A 123 -5.40 -0.79 8.26
C SER A 123 -4.55 -0.85 9.54
N GLU A 124 -3.33 -1.40 9.43
CA GLU A 124 -2.45 -1.67 10.56
C GLU A 124 -1.47 -0.53 10.89
N ALA A 125 -1.10 0.28 9.90
CA ALA A 125 0.01 1.21 10.01
C ALA A 125 -0.24 2.63 9.47
N ARG A 126 -1.51 3.03 9.22
CA ARG A 126 -1.81 4.38 8.67
C ARG A 126 -1.34 5.54 9.56
N GLY A 127 -1.20 5.32 10.87
CA GLY A 127 -0.69 6.30 11.83
C GLY A 127 0.82 6.26 12.04
N GLU A 128 1.51 5.30 11.44
CA GLU A 128 2.95 5.13 11.56
C GLU A 128 3.73 6.00 10.56
N SER A 129 5.02 6.17 10.86
CA SER A 129 5.95 6.75 9.88
C SER A 129 5.96 5.93 8.60
N TYR A 130 6.39 6.54 7.49
CA TYR A 130 6.49 5.81 6.22
C TYR A 130 7.34 4.53 6.32
N THR A 131 8.46 4.59 7.05
CA THR A 131 9.31 3.41 7.32
C THR A 131 8.53 2.34 8.10
N GLY A 132 7.66 2.74 9.05
CA GLY A 132 6.78 1.83 9.79
C GLY A 132 5.75 1.16 8.89
N GLN A 133 5.20 1.89 7.92
CA GLN A 133 4.28 1.34 6.91
C GLN A 133 4.99 0.29 6.03
N VAL A 134 6.21 0.58 5.56
CA VAL A 134 7.01 -0.38 4.81
C VAL A 134 7.38 -1.60 5.66
N ALA A 135 7.68 -1.39 6.95
CA ALA A 135 8.01 -2.47 7.88
C ALA A 135 6.86 -3.49 8.02
N VAL A 136 5.61 -3.01 8.15
CA VAL A 136 4.43 -3.90 8.19
C VAL A 136 4.28 -4.69 6.89
N ALA A 137 4.46 -4.05 5.73
CA ALA A 137 4.44 -4.76 4.44
C ALA A 137 5.56 -5.81 4.35
N ALA A 138 6.77 -5.47 4.79
CA ALA A 138 7.93 -6.36 4.75
C ALA A 138 7.70 -7.63 5.60
N VAL A 139 7.06 -7.51 6.78
CA VAL A 139 6.72 -8.69 7.59
C VAL A 139 5.82 -9.67 6.83
N VAL A 140 4.83 -9.20 6.08
CA VAL A 140 4.00 -10.09 5.24
C VAL A 140 4.85 -10.81 4.20
N LEU A 141 5.73 -10.09 3.52
CA LEU A 141 6.59 -10.67 2.48
C LEU A 141 7.63 -11.63 3.06
N ASN A 142 8.12 -11.38 4.27
CA ASN A 142 9.00 -12.28 4.99
C ASN A 142 8.26 -13.57 5.38
N ARG A 143 7.01 -13.46 5.85
CA ARG A 143 6.16 -14.64 6.11
C ARG A 143 5.93 -15.46 4.84
N VAL A 144 5.65 -14.84 3.70
CA VAL A 144 5.49 -15.54 2.41
C VAL A 144 6.72 -16.38 2.04
N LYS A 145 7.91 -15.93 2.42
CA LYS A 145 9.19 -16.63 2.17
C LYS A 145 9.53 -17.68 3.20
N ASP A 146 8.91 -17.64 4.38
CA ASP A 146 9.18 -18.52 5.51
C ASP A 146 8.23 -19.70 5.50
N SER A 147 8.76 -20.92 5.51
CA SER A 147 7.99 -22.17 5.42
C SER A 147 7.00 -22.40 6.56
N ARG A 148 7.09 -21.64 7.65
CA ARG A 148 6.13 -21.67 8.77
C ARG A 148 4.78 -21.03 8.45
N PHE A 149 4.71 -20.25 7.36
CA PHE A 149 3.54 -19.46 6.98
C PHE A 149 3.04 -19.83 5.58
N PRO A 150 1.82 -19.41 5.21
CA PRO A 150 1.35 -19.53 3.84
C PRO A 150 2.28 -18.85 2.83
N ASN A 151 2.44 -19.45 1.66
CA ASN A 151 3.36 -18.97 0.61
C ASN A 151 2.76 -17.92 -0.34
N THR A 152 1.64 -17.29 0.04
CA THR A 152 0.99 -16.22 -0.73
C THR A 152 0.63 -15.06 0.18
N ILE A 153 0.61 -13.85 -0.37
CA ILE A 153 0.20 -12.63 0.36
C ILE A 153 -1.22 -12.79 0.91
N ALA A 154 -2.16 -13.24 0.09
CA ALA A 154 -3.53 -13.48 0.53
C ALA A 154 -3.59 -14.54 1.66
N GLY A 155 -2.85 -15.63 1.52
CA GLY A 155 -2.78 -16.66 2.54
C GLY A 155 -2.27 -16.14 3.88
N VAL A 156 -1.23 -15.32 3.88
CA VAL A 156 -0.67 -14.69 5.09
C VAL A 156 -1.66 -13.70 5.70
N ILE A 157 -2.28 -12.84 4.88
CA ILE A 157 -3.20 -11.80 5.36
C ILE A 157 -4.46 -12.41 5.98
N TYR A 158 -5.04 -13.41 5.32
CA TYR A 158 -6.29 -14.06 5.76
C TYR A 158 -6.07 -15.24 6.73
N GLN A 159 -4.83 -15.50 7.14
CA GLN A 159 -4.57 -16.50 8.16
C GLN A 159 -5.32 -16.12 9.47
N PRO A 160 -6.05 -17.04 10.10
CA PRO A 160 -6.79 -16.74 11.31
C PRO A 160 -5.92 -16.07 12.37
N TRP A 161 -6.38 -14.93 12.88
CA TRP A 161 -5.73 -14.14 13.94
C TRP A 161 -4.37 -13.52 13.58
N ALA A 162 -3.97 -13.56 12.31
CA ALA A 162 -2.69 -12.99 11.88
C ALA A 162 -2.64 -11.47 12.01
N PHE A 163 -3.77 -10.80 11.72
CA PHE A 163 -3.91 -9.34 11.76
C PHE A 163 -5.26 -8.94 12.32
N THR A 164 -5.26 -7.98 13.26
CA THR A 164 -6.47 -7.54 13.95
C THR A 164 -7.43 -6.83 12.99
N ALA A 165 -6.90 -6.00 12.12
CA ALA A 165 -7.67 -5.19 11.18
C ALA A 165 -8.53 -6.01 10.20
N VAL A 166 -8.18 -7.26 9.93
CA VAL A 166 -8.97 -8.15 9.06
C VAL A 166 -10.29 -8.51 9.73
N ASN A 167 -10.32 -8.56 11.08
CA ASN A 167 -11.48 -9.01 11.85
C ASN A 167 -12.34 -7.86 12.41
N ASP A 168 -11.81 -6.64 12.54
CA ASP A 168 -12.49 -5.49 13.14
C ASP A 168 -13.13 -4.53 12.12
N GLY A 169 -13.11 -4.90 10.83
CA GLY A 169 -13.70 -4.11 9.75
C GLY A 169 -12.81 -3.00 9.19
N GLN A 170 -11.68 -2.69 9.79
CA GLN A 170 -10.75 -1.67 9.25
C GLN A 170 -10.16 -2.08 7.89
N PHE A 171 -10.09 -3.37 7.63
CA PHE A 171 -9.67 -3.90 6.34
C PHE A 171 -10.63 -3.57 5.18
N ALA A 172 -11.85 -3.09 5.47
CA ALA A 172 -12.79 -2.62 4.44
C ALA A 172 -12.44 -1.23 3.87
N LEU A 173 -11.57 -0.47 4.54
CA LEU A 173 -11.17 0.87 4.12
C LEU A 173 -10.29 0.80 2.86
N GLU A 174 -10.48 1.78 1.96
CA GLU A 174 -9.61 1.93 0.80
C GLU A 174 -8.23 2.44 1.21
N PRO A 175 -7.15 1.83 0.68
CA PRO A 175 -5.80 2.25 1.01
C PRO A 175 -5.48 3.62 0.43
N ASN A 176 -4.77 4.44 1.19
CA ASN A 176 -4.26 5.71 0.71
C ASN A 176 -2.97 5.50 -0.12
N GLN A 177 -2.54 6.55 -0.81
CA GLN A 177 -1.38 6.50 -1.68
C GLN A 177 -0.07 6.12 -0.95
N SER A 178 0.09 6.53 0.32
CA SER A 178 1.24 6.17 1.13
C SER A 178 1.32 4.66 1.38
N ALA A 179 0.17 4.02 1.64
CA ALA A 179 0.10 2.57 1.84
C ALA A 179 0.42 1.79 0.54
N TYR A 180 -0.08 2.26 -0.61
CA TYR A 180 0.29 1.68 -1.90
C TYR A 180 1.79 1.77 -2.17
N GLN A 181 2.39 2.92 -1.90
CA GLN A 181 3.83 3.12 -2.08
C GLN A 181 4.64 2.22 -1.12
N ALA A 182 4.23 2.13 0.14
CA ALA A 182 4.88 1.28 1.13
C ALA A 182 4.83 -0.21 0.74
N ALA A 183 3.68 -0.69 0.25
CA ALA A 183 3.53 -2.03 -0.27
C ALA A 183 4.47 -2.31 -1.45
N ARG A 184 4.52 -1.40 -2.43
CA ARG A 184 5.41 -1.51 -3.59
C ARG A 184 6.89 -1.48 -3.21
N ASP A 185 7.29 -0.60 -2.29
CA ASP A 185 8.67 -0.51 -1.85
C ASP A 185 9.13 -1.77 -1.12
N ALA A 186 8.27 -2.36 -0.29
CA ALA A 186 8.55 -3.66 0.32
C ALA A 186 8.67 -4.77 -0.73
N MET A 187 7.77 -4.82 -1.71
CA MET A 187 7.83 -5.77 -2.83
C MET A 187 9.09 -5.59 -3.68
N ASN A 188 9.61 -4.37 -3.78
CA ASN A 188 10.87 -4.05 -4.46
C ASN A 188 12.10 -4.31 -3.57
N GLY A 189 11.94 -5.00 -2.43
CA GLY A 189 13.03 -5.48 -1.59
C GLY A 189 13.43 -4.56 -0.44
N TRP A 190 12.72 -3.45 -0.20
CA TRP A 190 13.03 -2.66 0.99
C TRP A 190 12.40 -3.30 2.24
N ASP A 191 13.24 -3.93 3.04
CA ASP A 191 12.87 -4.51 4.34
C ASP A 191 13.62 -3.79 5.49
N PRO A 192 12.99 -2.81 6.14
CA PRO A 192 13.59 -2.14 7.30
C PRO A 192 13.55 -2.99 8.57
N THR A 193 12.95 -4.20 8.53
CA THR A 193 12.81 -5.10 9.68
C THR A 193 13.89 -6.16 9.75
N TYR A 194 14.76 -6.25 8.73
CA TYR A 194 15.84 -7.22 8.63
C TYR A 194 15.38 -8.67 8.76
N GLY A 195 14.26 -9.00 8.10
CA GLY A 195 13.72 -10.37 8.07
C GLY A 195 12.75 -10.71 9.19
N ALA A 196 12.25 -9.73 9.96
CA ALA A 196 11.27 -10.00 11.01
C ALA A 196 9.99 -10.60 10.42
N VAL A 197 9.41 -11.56 11.13
CA VAL A 197 8.14 -12.21 10.78
C VAL A 197 7.02 -11.93 11.78
N TYR A 198 7.33 -11.25 12.87
CA TYR A 198 6.39 -10.78 13.88
C TYR A 198 6.55 -9.30 14.15
N TYR A 199 5.45 -8.64 14.54
CA TYR A 199 5.49 -7.32 15.15
C TYR A 199 4.37 -7.16 16.17
N TYR A 200 4.57 -6.27 17.11
CA TYR A 200 3.57 -5.93 18.12
C TYR A 200 3.83 -4.53 18.70
N ASN A 201 2.77 -3.92 19.20
CA ASN A 201 2.89 -2.70 20.00
C ASN A 201 3.08 -3.11 21.49
N PRO A 202 4.21 -2.78 22.13
CA PRO A 202 4.49 -3.21 23.50
C PRO A 202 3.53 -2.60 24.54
N LYS A 203 2.83 -1.51 24.21
CA LYS A 203 1.84 -0.87 25.10
C LYS A 203 0.52 -1.62 25.12
N THR A 204 0.14 -2.27 24.04
CA THR A 204 -1.17 -2.90 23.87
C THR A 204 -1.12 -4.43 23.80
N ALA A 205 0.04 -5.01 23.50
CA ALA A 205 0.19 -6.46 23.41
C ALA A 205 -0.07 -7.14 24.78
N THR A 206 -0.96 -8.11 24.79
CA THR A 206 -1.31 -8.90 25.99
C THR A 206 -0.64 -10.27 26.01
N SER A 207 -0.24 -10.79 24.85
CA SER A 207 0.41 -12.10 24.72
C SER A 207 1.82 -12.09 25.29
N SER A 208 2.09 -12.95 26.28
CA SER A 208 3.43 -13.16 26.85
C SER A 208 4.37 -13.79 25.82
N TRP A 209 3.83 -14.67 24.96
CA TRP A 209 4.61 -15.33 23.92
C TRP A 209 5.22 -14.32 22.94
N ILE A 210 4.43 -13.37 22.41
CA ILE A 210 4.95 -12.40 21.44
C ILE A 210 6.05 -11.53 22.05
N ARG A 211 5.95 -11.24 23.35
CA ARG A 211 6.96 -10.47 24.09
C ARG A 211 8.25 -11.26 24.35
N SER A 212 8.23 -12.58 24.27
CA SER A 212 9.39 -13.45 24.43
C SER A 212 10.15 -13.71 23.13
N THR A 213 9.61 -13.28 21.97
CA THR A 213 10.30 -13.38 20.67
C THR A 213 11.54 -12.51 20.63
N LYS A 214 12.54 -12.93 19.83
CA LYS A 214 13.79 -12.19 19.72
C LYS A 214 13.55 -10.89 18.94
N THR A 215 13.67 -9.75 19.61
CA THR A 215 13.59 -8.43 19.00
C THR A 215 14.73 -8.21 18.00
N VAL A 216 14.38 -7.75 16.82
CA VAL A 216 15.33 -7.36 15.75
C VAL A 216 15.48 -5.84 15.70
N VAL A 217 14.35 -5.11 15.64
CA VAL A 217 14.35 -3.64 15.56
C VAL A 217 13.06 -3.07 16.11
N VAL A 218 13.12 -1.81 16.54
CA VAL A 218 11.94 -1.01 16.93
C VAL A 218 11.77 0.12 15.91
N ILE A 219 10.58 0.23 15.33
CA ILE A 219 10.22 1.27 14.37
C ILE A 219 8.88 1.86 14.77
N GLY A 220 8.84 3.17 15.04
CA GLY A 220 7.64 3.84 15.54
C GLY A 220 7.16 3.24 16.86
N GLN A 221 5.92 2.80 16.89
CA GLN A 221 5.31 2.18 18.08
C GLN A 221 5.44 0.65 18.11
N HIS A 222 6.06 0.05 17.10
CA HIS A 222 6.12 -1.40 16.94
C HIS A 222 7.52 -1.96 17.19
N VAL A 223 7.55 -3.09 17.90
CA VAL A 223 8.70 -3.98 18.02
C VAL A 223 8.58 -5.05 16.95
N PHE A 224 9.64 -5.24 16.16
CA PHE A 224 9.74 -6.27 15.13
C PHE A 224 10.67 -7.38 15.59
N SER A 225 10.26 -8.66 15.38
CA SER A 225 10.93 -9.82 15.97
C SER A 225 10.87 -11.05 15.09
N VAL A 226 11.71 -12.04 15.42
CA VAL A 226 11.80 -13.37 14.72
C VAL A 226 11.53 -14.49 15.68
#